data_74eb0361627db56013d51c32a9569cde
#
_entry.id   74eb0361627db56013d51c32a9569cde
#
_cell.length_a   1.000
_cell.length_b   1.000
_cell.length_c   1.000
_cell.angle_alpha   90.00
_cell.angle_beta   90.00
_cell.angle_gamma   90.00
#
_symmetry.space_group_name_H-M   'P 1'
#
loop_
_entity.id
_entity.type
_entity.pdbx_description
1 polymer ?
#
loop_
_entity_poly.entity_id
_entity_poly.type
_entity_poly.pdbx_seq_one_letter_code
_entity_poly.pdbx_strand_id
1 'polypeptide(L)'
;MKNLFRKLFFSLTIILFNSIVADAGSYPDYTREKNIHNQITSYIFDSDIVELSSKLEHKFNLLATDSSSDTSILLLHGRGLHPSEPNIIDPLRVDLINVGYNVFSLQLPVLEKGKSYNDYFKIFKFSDTRIESALNYINSKKNIIIAHSCGAHMLLSFIDNIGIGNISGIILLGAGAVDKDQVMKTDINLSSYKIPVLNIYAQYDHNSVKQFADVLIVQYSSTQDKYLNTLEVNDADHNYKDQTYILIESVKKWLKAL
;
A
#
# COMPACT_ATOMS: atom_id res chain seq x y z
N MET A 1 -63.17 62.73 9.44
CA MET A 1 -62.12 62.43 8.48
C MET A 1 -61.15 61.45 9.17
N LYS A 2 -61.23 60.16 8.83
CA LYS A 2 -60.52 59.09 9.54
C LYS A 2 -59.36 58.66 8.69
N ASN A 3 -58.10 58.83 9.19
CA ASN A 3 -56.89 58.37 8.54
C ASN A 3 -56.69 56.91 8.87
N LEU A 4 -56.68 56.10 7.86
CA LEU A 4 -56.44 54.67 7.94
C LEU A 4 -54.90 54.41 7.78
N PHE A 5 -54.23 54.16 8.88
CA PHE A 5 -52.81 53.70 8.84
C PHE A 5 -52.72 52.23 8.42
N ARG A 6 -52.22 51.98 7.21
CA ARG A 6 -51.98 50.66 6.66
C ARG A 6 -50.57 50.26 7.10
N LYS A 7 -50.48 49.39 8.12
CA LYS A 7 -49.19 48.77 8.53
C LYS A 7 -48.81 47.71 7.52
N LEU A 8 -47.72 47.93 6.78
CA LEU A 8 -47.09 46.96 5.92
C LEU A 8 -46.20 46.09 6.81
N PHE A 9 -46.59 44.82 7.01
CA PHE A 9 -45.72 43.81 7.62
C PHE A 9 -44.80 43.28 6.53
N PHE A 10 -43.51 43.65 6.57
CA PHE A 10 -42.46 42.98 5.80
C PHE A 10 -42.05 41.70 6.56
N SER A 11 -42.51 40.56 6.09
CA SER A 11 -42.03 39.27 6.57
C SER A 11 -40.67 38.97 5.90
N LEU A 12 -39.57 39.12 6.64
CA LEU A 12 -38.24 38.78 6.21
C LEU A 12 -38.04 37.27 6.40
N THR A 13 -38.27 36.49 5.36
CA THR A 13 -37.97 35.05 5.36
C THR A 13 -36.48 34.89 5.22
N ILE A 14 -35.78 34.64 6.33
CA ILE A 14 -34.37 34.24 6.32
C ILE A 14 -34.32 32.77 5.85
N ILE A 15 -33.99 32.57 4.58
CA ILE A 15 -33.62 31.23 4.06
C ILE A 15 -32.23 30.92 4.57
N LEU A 16 -32.14 30.13 5.64
CA LEU A 16 -30.92 29.50 6.08
C LEU A 16 -30.51 28.46 5.00
N PHE A 17 -29.63 28.86 4.11
CA PHE A 17 -28.87 27.90 3.32
C PHE A 17 -27.97 27.13 4.29
N ASN A 18 -28.44 26.00 4.76
CA ASN A 18 -27.53 24.96 5.26
C ASN A 18 -26.72 24.50 4.06
N SER A 19 -25.53 25.09 3.86
CA SER A 19 -24.50 24.49 3.03
C SER A 19 -24.17 23.16 3.69
N ILE A 20 -24.73 22.09 3.17
CA ILE A 20 -24.18 20.74 3.37
C ILE A 20 -22.79 20.84 2.75
N VAL A 21 -21.79 21.07 3.58
CA VAL A 21 -20.40 20.78 3.22
C VAL A 21 -20.40 19.27 3.02
N ALA A 22 -20.64 18.83 1.80
CA ALA A 22 -20.33 17.48 1.41
C ALA A 22 -18.86 17.33 1.78
N ASP A 23 -18.56 16.44 2.70
CA ASP A 23 -17.20 15.99 2.98
C ASP A 23 -16.70 15.47 1.62
N ALA A 24 -15.95 16.30 0.92
CA ALA A 24 -15.33 15.94 -0.35
C ALA A 24 -14.26 14.92 0.01
N GLY A 25 -14.69 13.66 0.14
CA GLY A 25 -13.83 12.56 0.51
C GLY A 25 -12.57 12.61 -0.34
N SER A 26 -11.43 12.39 0.29
CA SER A 26 -10.16 12.28 -0.45
C SER A 26 -10.27 11.10 -1.42
N TYR A 27 -9.89 11.32 -2.67
CA TYR A 27 -9.88 10.33 -3.75
C TYR A 27 -8.48 10.20 -4.33
N PRO A 28 -8.14 9.05 -4.93
CA PRO A 28 -6.93 8.90 -5.73
C PRO A 28 -6.87 9.92 -6.88
N ASP A 29 -5.68 10.33 -7.27
CA ASP A 29 -5.45 11.11 -8.49
C ASP A 29 -5.46 10.19 -9.71
N TYR A 30 -6.65 9.86 -10.20
CA TYR A 30 -6.85 8.98 -11.35
C TYR A 30 -6.19 9.50 -12.64
N THR A 31 -6.06 10.82 -12.78
CA THR A 31 -5.34 11.42 -13.92
C THR A 31 -3.87 11.08 -13.85
N ARG A 32 -3.26 11.21 -12.68
CA ARG A 32 -1.87 10.83 -12.46
C ARG A 32 -1.66 9.32 -12.65
N GLU A 33 -2.54 8.49 -12.14
CA GLU A 33 -2.48 7.03 -12.33
C GLU A 33 -2.54 6.66 -13.81
N LYS A 34 -3.45 7.27 -14.57
CA LYS A 34 -3.53 7.08 -16.03
C LYS A 34 -2.26 7.52 -16.76
N ASN A 35 -1.67 8.65 -16.37
CA ASN A 35 -0.42 9.13 -16.96
C ASN A 35 0.74 8.17 -16.65
N ILE A 36 0.83 7.67 -15.41
CA ILE A 36 1.80 6.65 -15.01
C ILE A 36 1.60 5.39 -15.86
N HIS A 37 0.37 4.88 -15.95
CA HIS A 37 0.05 3.71 -16.76
C HIS A 37 0.54 3.87 -18.18
N ASN A 38 0.22 4.98 -18.86
CA ASN A 38 0.64 5.24 -20.23
C ASN A 38 2.18 5.29 -20.40
N GLN A 39 2.89 5.73 -19.36
CA GLN A 39 4.35 5.78 -19.39
C GLN A 39 4.97 4.38 -19.24
N ILE A 40 4.46 3.55 -18.31
CA ILE A 40 5.07 2.25 -18.03
C ILE A 40 4.72 1.18 -19.07
N THR A 41 3.53 1.22 -19.67
CA THR A 41 3.07 0.20 -20.62
C THR A 41 3.97 0.03 -21.83
N SER A 42 4.70 1.06 -22.23
CA SER A 42 5.57 1.03 -23.40
C SER A 42 6.84 0.18 -23.22
N TYR A 43 7.19 -0.17 -21.98
CA TYR A 43 8.41 -0.95 -21.67
C TYR A 43 8.16 -2.19 -20.79
N ILE A 44 6.91 -2.54 -20.50
CA ILE A 44 6.55 -3.81 -19.85
C ILE A 44 6.34 -4.85 -20.95
N PHE A 45 7.25 -5.84 -21.03
CA PHE A 45 7.22 -6.92 -22.03
C PHE A 45 7.14 -8.31 -21.40
N ASP A 46 7.28 -8.40 -20.07
CA ASP A 46 7.39 -9.63 -19.31
C ASP A 46 6.18 -9.88 -18.38
N SER A 47 5.15 -9.07 -18.52
CA SER A 47 3.90 -9.18 -17.75
C SER A 47 2.71 -8.75 -18.60
N ASP A 48 1.58 -9.38 -18.39
CA ASP A 48 0.30 -8.88 -18.87
C ASP A 48 -0.16 -7.69 -18.04
N ILE A 49 -0.82 -6.73 -18.68
CA ILE A 49 -1.43 -5.61 -17.98
C ILE A 49 -2.93 -5.90 -17.84
N VAL A 50 -3.34 -6.23 -16.63
CA VAL A 50 -4.72 -6.59 -16.30
C VAL A 50 -5.43 -5.39 -15.69
N GLU A 51 -6.59 -5.04 -16.24
CA GLU A 51 -7.45 -4.02 -15.68
C GLU A 51 -8.41 -4.68 -14.67
N LEU A 52 -8.35 -4.24 -13.41
CA LEU A 52 -9.22 -4.68 -12.34
C LEU A 52 -10.22 -3.59 -11.94
N SER A 53 -11.23 -3.98 -11.20
CA SER A 53 -12.19 -3.09 -10.54
C SER A 53 -12.37 -3.48 -9.07
N SER A 54 -12.86 -2.56 -8.26
CA SER A 54 -13.18 -2.81 -6.85
C SER A 54 -14.56 -2.27 -6.48
N LYS A 55 -14.97 -2.46 -5.23
CA LYS A 55 -16.23 -1.90 -4.70
C LYS A 55 -16.29 -0.37 -4.76
N LEU A 56 -15.12 0.29 -4.74
CA LEU A 56 -15.01 1.76 -4.71
C LEU A 56 -14.57 2.36 -6.04
N GLU A 57 -14.03 1.54 -6.97
CA GLU A 57 -13.37 2.03 -8.18
C GLU A 57 -13.65 1.10 -9.37
N HIS A 58 -13.78 1.70 -10.55
CA HIS A 58 -14.07 0.93 -11.75
C HIS A 58 -12.84 0.36 -12.43
N LYS A 59 -11.68 1.04 -12.31
CA LYS A 59 -10.50 0.67 -13.11
C LYS A 59 -9.20 1.02 -12.38
N PHE A 60 -8.33 0.02 -12.23
CA PHE A 60 -6.93 0.16 -11.86
C PHE A 60 -6.13 -1.02 -12.42
N ASN A 61 -4.81 -0.91 -12.45
CA ASN A 61 -3.98 -1.88 -13.18
C ASN A 61 -3.24 -2.82 -12.24
N LEU A 62 -3.03 -4.04 -12.73
CA LEU A 62 -2.20 -5.07 -12.16
C LEU A 62 -1.23 -5.54 -13.26
N LEU A 63 0.06 -5.53 -13.02
CA LEU A 63 1.02 -6.28 -13.84
C LEU A 63 0.97 -7.73 -13.38
N ALA A 64 0.74 -8.66 -14.29
CA ALA A 64 0.51 -10.06 -13.96
C ALA A 64 1.42 -10.97 -14.78
N THR A 65 2.18 -11.83 -14.11
CA THR A 65 2.97 -12.88 -14.75
C THR A 65 2.68 -14.20 -14.03
N ASP A 66 2.08 -15.12 -14.76
CA ASP A 66 1.80 -16.49 -14.30
C ASP A 66 2.89 -17.43 -14.84
N SER A 67 3.71 -17.94 -13.94
CA SER A 67 4.77 -18.93 -14.22
C SER A 67 4.33 -20.36 -13.88
N SER A 68 3.04 -20.59 -13.67
CA SER A 68 2.47 -21.87 -13.22
C SER A 68 3.04 -22.37 -11.88
N SER A 69 3.39 -21.44 -10.99
CA SER A 69 3.91 -21.73 -9.65
C SER A 69 2.78 -21.96 -8.65
N ASP A 70 3.01 -22.81 -7.63
CA ASP A 70 2.08 -22.92 -6.49
C ASP A 70 2.13 -21.70 -5.57
N THR A 71 3.12 -20.82 -5.72
CA THR A 71 3.31 -19.62 -4.92
C THR A 71 3.16 -18.38 -5.77
N SER A 72 2.27 -17.50 -5.36
CA SER A 72 2.04 -16.18 -5.95
C SER A 72 2.56 -15.07 -5.05
N ILE A 73 3.21 -14.08 -5.65
CA ILE A 73 3.77 -12.93 -4.97
C ILE A 73 3.07 -11.67 -5.44
N LEU A 74 2.47 -10.92 -4.51
CA LEU A 74 1.88 -9.61 -4.77
C LEU A 74 2.81 -8.52 -4.28
N LEU A 75 3.24 -7.64 -5.19
CA LEU A 75 4.11 -6.51 -4.91
C LEU A 75 3.28 -5.23 -4.73
N LEU A 76 3.55 -4.49 -3.64
CA LEU A 76 2.90 -3.25 -3.27
C LEU A 76 3.94 -2.11 -3.19
N HIS A 77 3.85 -1.14 -4.10
CA HIS A 77 4.81 -0.06 -4.21
C HIS A 77 4.64 1.03 -3.13
N GLY A 78 5.67 1.85 -2.96
CA GLY A 78 5.68 2.99 -2.03
C GLY A 78 4.81 4.18 -2.47
N ARG A 79 4.78 5.20 -1.62
CA ARG A 79 3.97 6.42 -1.78
C ARG A 79 4.24 7.14 -3.10
N GLY A 80 3.18 7.31 -3.90
CA GLY A 80 3.25 8.07 -5.15
C GLY A 80 4.06 7.41 -6.26
N LEU A 81 4.43 6.14 -6.10
CA LEU A 81 5.16 5.32 -7.05
C LEU A 81 4.20 4.51 -7.94
N HIS A 82 4.65 3.42 -8.54
CA HIS A 82 3.90 2.63 -9.52
C HIS A 82 4.36 1.16 -9.54
N PRO A 83 3.61 0.24 -10.21
CA PRO A 83 3.88 -1.21 -10.22
C PRO A 83 5.22 -1.62 -10.84
N SER A 84 5.85 -0.75 -11.62
CA SER A 84 7.17 -0.95 -12.22
C SER A 84 8.16 0.11 -11.73
N GLU A 85 8.16 0.41 -10.41
CA GLU A 85 9.07 1.37 -9.81
C GLU A 85 10.52 0.85 -9.89
N PRO A 86 11.46 1.63 -10.46
CA PRO A 86 12.74 1.09 -10.94
C PRO A 86 13.76 0.74 -9.86
N ASN A 87 13.62 1.22 -8.62
CA ASN A 87 14.64 0.99 -7.59
C ASN A 87 14.43 -0.32 -6.81
N ILE A 88 13.16 -0.70 -6.54
CA ILE A 88 12.81 -1.81 -5.66
C ILE A 88 11.82 -2.75 -6.33
N ILE A 89 10.67 -2.22 -6.77
CA ILE A 89 9.54 -3.06 -7.19
C ILE A 89 9.84 -3.78 -8.51
N ASP A 90 10.33 -3.07 -9.51
CA ASP A 90 10.64 -3.69 -10.81
C ASP A 90 11.81 -4.67 -10.74
N PRO A 91 12.94 -4.37 -10.09
CA PRO A 91 14.00 -5.34 -9.89
C PRO A 91 13.53 -6.62 -9.15
N LEU A 92 12.72 -6.47 -8.10
CA LEU A 92 12.13 -7.62 -7.39
C LEU A 92 11.18 -8.40 -8.32
N ARG A 93 10.32 -7.71 -9.06
CA ARG A 93 9.37 -8.33 -9.99
C ARG A 93 10.10 -9.18 -11.04
N VAL A 94 11.06 -8.60 -11.73
CA VAL A 94 11.82 -9.28 -12.77
C VAL A 94 12.60 -10.47 -12.21
N ASP A 95 13.29 -10.31 -11.07
CA ASP A 95 14.11 -11.37 -10.49
C ASP A 95 13.25 -12.54 -9.97
N LEU A 96 12.09 -12.25 -9.37
CA LEU A 96 11.16 -13.26 -8.87
C LEU A 96 10.47 -14.02 -10.01
N ILE A 97 10.15 -13.37 -11.13
CA ILE A 97 9.71 -14.04 -12.36
C ILE A 97 10.78 -14.99 -12.88
N ASN A 98 12.04 -14.53 -12.95
CA ASN A 98 13.16 -15.33 -13.45
C ASN A 98 13.44 -16.59 -12.62
N VAL A 99 13.10 -16.58 -11.34
CA VAL A 99 13.22 -17.76 -10.47
C VAL A 99 11.94 -18.61 -10.40
N GLY A 100 10.91 -18.24 -11.19
CA GLY A 100 9.74 -19.08 -11.45
C GLY A 100 8.55 -18.87 -10.52
N TYR A 101 8.45 -17.75 -9.80
CA TYR A 101 7.22 -17.40 -9.06
C TYR A 101 6.15 -16.80 -9.99
N ASN A 102 4.88 -16.97 -9.63
CA ASN A 102 3.83 -16.10 -10.18
C ASN A 102 3.98 -14.73 -9.52
N VAL A 103 4.12 -13.67 -10.31
CA VAL A 103 4.38 -12.33 -9.76
C VAL A 103 3.35 -11.34 -10.26
N PHE A 104 2.77 -10.62 -9.31
CA PHE A 104 1.75 -9.62 -9.54
C PHE A 104 2.20 -8.31 -8.91
N SER A 105 2.12 -7.21 -9.63
CA SER A 105 2.45 -5.88 -9.11
C SER A 105 1.27 -4.94 -9.26
N LEU A 106 0.73 -4.48 -8.12
CA LEU A 106 -0.53 -3.74 -8.05
C LEU A 106 -0.31 -2.23 -8.12
N GLN A 107 -1.09 -1.55 -8.95
CA GLN A 107 -1.22 -0.09 -8.86
C GLN A 107 -2.01 0.28 -7.60
N LEU A 108 -1.29 0.67 -6.57
CA LEU A 108 -1.88 1.29 -5.38
C LEU A 108 -2.36 2.71 -5.68
N PRO A 109 -3.34 3.24 -4.92
CA PRO A 109 -3.83 4.59 -5.12
C PRO A 109 -2.74 5.63 -4.89
N VAL A 110 -2.65 6.62 -5.78
CA VAL A 110 -1.71 7.74 -5.65
C VAL A 110 -2.44 9.06 -5.52
N LEU A 111 -1.80 10.01 -4.85
CA LEU A 111 -2.22 11.41 -4.77
C LEU A 111 -1.28 12.30 -5.62
N GLU A 112 -1.58 13.58 -5.72
CA GLU A 112 -0.70 14.59 -6.28
C GLU A 112 0.70 14.50 -5.65
N LYS A 113 1.72 14.95 -6.40
CA LYS A 113 3.10 15.02 -5.89
C LYS A 113 3.19 15.89 -4.64
N GLY A 114 4.00 15.48 -3.68
CA GLY A 114 4.25 16.23 -2.44
C GLY A 114 3.19 16.04 -1.34
N LYS A 115 2.15 15.23 -1.55
CA LYS A 115 1.19 14.88 -0.49
C LYS A 115 1.87 14.04 0.60
N SER A 116 1.53 14.36 1.85
CA SER A 116 2.09 13.74 3.06
C SER A 116 1.51 12.35 3.34
N TYR A 117 2.11 11.63 4.29
CA TYR A 117 1.55 10.37 4.81
C TYR A 117 0.12 10.55 5.34
N ASN A 118 -0.14 11.63 6.09
CA ASN A 118 -1.48 11.91 6.61
C ASN A 118 -2.52 12.15 5.50
N ASP A 119 -2.12 12.67 4.34
CA ASP A 119 -3.00 12.78 3.18
C ASP A 119 -3.28 11.42 2.57
N TYR A 120 -2.23 10.59 2.42
CA TYR A 120 -2.36 9.22 1.89
C TYR A 120 -3.22 8.33 2.78
N PHE A 121 -3.15 8.48 4.11
CA PHE A 121 -3.99 7.73 5.03
C PHE A 121 -5.49 7.89 4.73
N LYS A 122 -5.93 9.06 4.25
CA LYS A 122 -7.34 9.33 3.89
C LYS A 122 -7.83 8.49 2.71
N ILE A 123 -6.92 7.97 1.89
CA ILE A 123 -7.25 7.15 0.71
C ILE A 123 -6.93 5.66 0.90
N PHE A 124 -6.51 5.21 2.07
CA PHE A 124 -6.19 3.79 2.33
C PHE A 124 -7.38 2.86 2.07
N LYS A 125 -8.62 3.31 2.30
CA LYS A 125 -9.81 2.53 1.93
C LYS A 125 -9.84 2.08 0.47
N PHE A 126 -9.23 2.85 -0.44
CA PHE A 126 -9.10 2.45 -1.85
C PHE A 126 -8.01 1.39 -2.01
N SER A 127 -6.89 1.49 -1.30
CA SER A 127 -5.87 0.44 -1.31
C SER A 127 -6.41 -0.87 -0.74
N ASP A 128 -7.22 -0.84 0.32
CA ASP A 128 -7.84 -2.01 0.91
C ASP A 128 -8.67 -2.78 -0.14
N THR A 129 -9.54 -2.07 -0.87
CA THR A 129 -10.37 -2.70 -1.91
C THR A 129 -9.58 -3.12 -3.15
N ARG A 130 -8.48 -2.43 -3.50
CA ARG A 130 -7.59 -2.85 -4.59
C ARG A 130 -6.83 -4.12 -4.24
N ILE A 131 -6.31 -4.23 -3.02
CA ILE A 131 -5.61 -5.43 -2.52
C ILE A 131 -6.59 -6.62 -2.48
N GLU A 132 -7.82 -6.42 -1.97
CA GLU A 132 -8.87 -7.45 -1.99
C GLU A 132 -9.13 -7.96 -3.41
N SER A 133 -9.29 -7.06 -4.36
CA SER A 133 -9.56 -7.41 -5.76
C SER A 133 -8.39 -8.12 -6.42
N ALA A 134 -7.15 -7.69 -6.14
CA ALA A 134 -5.95 -8.35 -6.65
C ALA A 134 -5.82 -9.78 -6.10
N LEU A 135 -6.01 -9.99 -4.79
CA LEU A 135 -5.96 -11.31 -4.17
C LEU A 135 -7.06 -12.23 -4.69
N ASN A 136 -8.25 -11.72 -4.96
CA ASN A 136 -9.34 -12.47 -5.59
C ASN A 136 -9.00 -12.85 -7.05
N TYR A 137 -8.34 -11.98 -7.80
CA TYR A 137 -7.89 -12.28 -9.16
C TYR A 137 -6.81 -13.37 -9.17
N ILE A 138 -5.82 -13.26 -8.27
CA ILE A 138 -4.70 -14.20 -8.14
C ILE A 138 -5.19 -15.61 -7.78
N ASN A 139 -6.18 -15.72 -6.90
CA ASN A 139 -6.83 -16.99 -6.49
C ASN A 139 -5.84 -18.17 -6.26
N SER A 140 -4.69 -17.90 -5.64
CA SER A 140 -3.66 -18.89 -5.35
C SER A 140 -3.81 -19.45 -3.94
N LYS A 141 -3.28 -20.65 -3.72
CA LYS A 141 -3.27 -21.31 -2.40
C LYS A 141 -2.22 -20.71 -1.46
N LYS A 142 -1.12 -20.22 -2.00
CA LYS A 142 -0.01 -19.63 -1.24
C LYS A 142 0.30 -18.24 -1.79
N ASN A 143 -0.18 -17.22 -1.07
CA ASN A 143 0.03 -15.82 -1.43
C ASN A 143 1.02 -15.17 -0.47
N ILE A 144 2.12 -14.64 -1.00
CA ILE A 144 3.09 -13.84 -0.28
C ILE A 144 2.94 -12.40 -0.72
N ILE A 145 2.89 -11.46 0.23
CA ILE A 145 2.83 -10.04 -0.10
C ILE A 145 4.16 -9.39 0.25
N ILE A 146 4.73 -8.65 -0.69
CA ILE A 146 5.92 -7.83 -0.49
C ILE A 146 5.49 -6.37 -0.61
N ALA A 147 5.66 -5.60 0.44
CA ALA A 147 5.16 -4.24 0.52
C ALA A 147 6.25 -3.24 0.93
N HIS A 148 6.46 -2.21 0.11
CA HIS A 148 7.47 -1.18 0.36
C HIS A 148 6.87 0.10 0.93
N SER A 149 7.47 0.64 2.00
CA SER A 149 7.19 1.99 2.52
C SER A 149 5.69 2.22 2.78
N CYS A 150 5.07 3.19 2.14
CA CYS A 150 3.63 3.45 2.25
C CYS A 150 2.76 2.27 1.78
N GLY A 151 3.25 1.44 0.85
CA GLY A 151 2.59 0.18 0.48
C GLY A 151 2.47 -0.79 1.65
N ALA A 152 3.45 -0.80 2.56
CA ALA A 152 3.36 -1.58 3.80
C ALA A 152 2.25 -1.04 4.71
N HIS A 153 2.11 0.28 4.86
CA HIS A 153 1.00 0.86 5.64
C HIS A 153 -0.37 0.55 5.01
N MET A 154 -0.47 0.55 3.68
CA MET A 154 -1.69 0.17 2.95
C MET A 154 -2.02 -1.31 3.15
N LEU A 155 -1.01 -2.20 3.17
CA LEU A 155 -1.19 -3.60 3.52
C LEU A 155 -1.70 -3.77 4.96
N LEU A 156 -1.12 -3.06 5.91
CA LEU A 156 -1.56 -3.09 7.32
C LEU A 156 -2.99 -2.58 7.47
N SER A 157 -3.37 -1.54 6.73
CA SER A 157 -4.75 -1.05 6.66
C SER A 157 -5.71 -2.12 6.11
N PHE A 158 -5.32 -2.79 5.04
CA PHE A 158 -6.09 -3.91 4.47
C PHE A 158 -6.31 -5.02 5.48
N ILE A 159 -5.25 -5.45 6.19
CA ILE A 159 -5.35 -6.52 7.19
C ILE A 159 -6.24 -6.10 8.37
N ASP A 160 -6.16 -4.86 8.80
CA ASP A 160 -6.98 -4.31 9.90
C ASP A 160 -8.47 -4.23 9.53
N ASN A 161 -8.78 -3.72 8.33
CA ASN A 161 -10.15 -3.43 7.89
C ASN A 161 -10.87 -4.63 7.24
N ILE A 162 -10.13 -5.51 6.56
CA ILE A 162 -10.69 -6.62 5.77
C ILE A 162 -10.28 -7.98 6.35
N GLY A 163 -9.07 -8.05 6.90
CA GLY A 163 -8.51 -9.26 7.50
C GLY A 163 -7.37 -9.84 6.68
N ILE A 164 -6.73 -10.89 7.23
CA ILE A 164 -5.56 -11.52 6.63
C ILE A 164 -5.89 -12.35 5.37
N GLY A 165 -7.13 -12.82 5.25
CA GLY A 165 -7.57 -13.63 4.12
C GLY A 165 -6.70 -14.87 3.89
N ASN A 166 -6.28 -15.07 2.63
CA ASN A 166 -5.43 -16.18 2.18
C ASN A 166 -3.93 -15.80 2.09
N ILE A 167 -3.50 -14.77 2.82
CA ILE A 167 -2.09 -14.38 2.90
C ILE A 167 -1.34 -15.43 3.72
N SER A 168 -0.29 -15.99 3.13
CA SER A 168 0.54 -17.05 3.71
C SER A 168 1.88 -16.55 4.26
N GLY A 169 2.26 -15.31 3.97
CA GLY A 169 3.46 -14.66 4.47
C GLY A 169 3.57 -13.22 4.00
N ILE A 170 4.32 -12.41 4.73
CA ILE A 170 4.48 -10.98 4.48
C ILE A 170 5.96 -10.61 4.49
N ILE A 171 6.37 -9.80 3.53
CA ILE A 171 7.67 -9.13 3.51
C ILE A 171 7.43 -7.62 3.55
N LEU A 172 7.93 -6.98 4.57
CA LEU A 172 7.87 -5.55 4.79
C LEU A 172 9.22 -4.92 4.47
N LEU A 173 9.24 -3.94 3.58
CA LEU A 173 10.44 -3.23 3.15
C LEU A 173 10.33 -1.77 3.57
N GLY A 174 11.16 -1.29 4.51
CA GLY A 174 11.12 0.07 5.01
C GLY A 174 9.76 0.47 5.58
N ALA A 175 9.06 -0.46 6.25
CA ALA A 175 7.75 -0.21 6.85
C ALA A 175 7.87 0.74 8.06
N GLY A 176 6.84 1.56 8.28
CA GLY A 176 6.84 2.56 9.37
C GLY A 176 7.27 3.96 8.93
N ALA A 177 7.63 4.18 7.65
CA ALA A 177 8.05 5.48 7.15
C ALA A 177 6.88 6.48 7.14
N VAL A 178 7.01 7.55 7.92
CA VAL A 178 6.09 8.69 7.97
C VAL A 178 6.87 10.00 7.82
N ASP A 179 6.19 11.08 7.42
CA ASP A 179 6.82 12.38 7.33
C ASP A 179 7.16 12.93 8.73
N LYS A 180 8.07 13.91 8.76
CA LYS A 180 8.47 14.59 10.01
C LYS A 180 7.21 15.07 10.76
N ASP A 181 7.22 14.88 12.07
CA ASP A 181 6.14 15.26 12.99
C ASP A 181 4.78 14.54 12.73
N GLN A 182 4.80 13.45 11.98
CA GLN A 182 3.65 12.56 11.78
C GLN A 182 3.87 11.23 12.50
N VAL A 183 2.77 10.57 12.82
CA VAL A 183 2.77 9.24 13.45
C VAL A 183 2.03 8.24 12.57
N MET A 184 2.45 6.99 12.62
CA MET A 184 1.77 5.89 11.96
C MET A 184 0.32 5.77 12.48
N LYS A 185 -0.64 5.61 11.57
CA LYS A 185 -2.08 5.58 11.89
C LYS A 185 -2.64 4.16 12.01
N THR A 186 -1.97 3.18 11.42
CA THR A 186 -2.35 1.76 11.54
C THR A 186 -1.65 1.16 12.76
N ASP A 187 -2.42 0.62 13.69
CA ASP A 187 -1.92 -0.05 14.91
C ASP A 187 -2.46 -1.49 14.92
N ILE A 188 -1.80 -2.36 14.18
CA ILE A 188 -2.18 -3.77 14.06
C ILE A 188 -1.14 -4.67 14.70
N ASN A 189 -1.60 -5.66 15.46
CA ASN A 189 -0.74 -6.71 16.01
C ASN A 189 -0.63 -7.88 15.01
N LEU A 190 0.41 -7.87 14.18
CA LEU A 190 0.65 -8.93 13.20
C LEU A 190 0.91 -10.29 13.82
N SER A 191 1.43 -10.37 15.04
CA SER A 191 1.74 -11.66 15.71
C SER A 191 0.49 -12.50 15.99
N SER A 192 -0.68 -11.87 16.07
CA SER A 192 -1.96 -12.55 16.28
C SER A 192 -2.33 -13.50 15.14
N TYR A 193 -1.86 -13.24 13.93
CA TYR A 193 -2.17 -14.04 12.74
C TYR A 193 -1.28 -15.28 12.58
N LYS A 194 -0.16 -15.36 13.29
CA LYS A 194 0.79 -16.50 13.29
C LYS A 194 1.27 -16.89 11.88
N ILE A 195 1.42 -15.92 11.00
CA ILE A 195 2.01 -16.11 9.67
C ILE A 195 3.47 -15.63 9.66
N PRO A 196 4.33 -16.21 8.81
CA PRO A 196 5.70 -15.76 8.65
C PRO A 196 5.77 -14.29 8.17
N VAL A 197 6.60 -13.50 8.84
CA VAL A 197 6.89 -12.10 8.48
C VAL A 197 8.39 -11.91 8.37
N LEU A 198 8.83 -11.32 7.26
CA LEU A 198 10.18 -10.79 7.10
C LEU A 198 10.08 -9.26 7.10
N ASN A 199 10.76 -8.61 8.04
CA ASN A 199 10.90 -7.16 8.07
C ASN A 199 12.32 -6.79 7.67
N ILE A 200 12.47 -6.06 6.55
CA ILE A 200 13.77 -5.56 6.07
C ILE A 200 13.74 -4.04 6.15
N TYR A 201 14.76 -3.45 6.76
CA TYR A 201 14.93 -2.00 6.79
C TYR A 201 16.40 -1.62 6.51
N ALA A 202 16.60 -0.40 6.08
CA ALA A 202 17.91 0.10 5.70
C ALA A 202 18.63 0.74 6.90
N GLN A 203 19.97 0.67 6.92
CA GLN A 203 20.78 1.26 7.98
C GLN A 203 20.53 2.77 8.12
N TYR A 204 20.37 3.48 6.99
CA TYR A 204 20.12 4.93 6.96
C TYR A 204 18.64 5.26 6.71
N ASP A 205 17.74 4.36 7.12
CA ASP A 205 16.30 4.57 7.03
C ASP A 205 15.80 5.62 8.04
N HIS A 206 14.57 6.07 7.86
CA HIS A 206 13.89 6.99 8.79
C HIS A 206 13.81 6.40 10.21
N ASN A 207 13.93 7.25 11.23
CA ASN A 207 13.82 6.80 12.61
C ASN A 207 12.50 6.07 12.90
N SER A 208 11.40 6.51 12.28
CA SER A 208 10.10 5.86 12.42
C SER A 208 10.07 4.41 11.89
N VAL A 209 10.87 4.08 10.88
CA VAL A 209 11.03 2.72 10.37
C VAL A 209 11.73 1.83 11.39
N LYS A 210 12.80 2.33 12.02
CA LYS A 210 13.52 1.60 13.07
C LYS A 210 12.63 1.39 14.30
N GLN A 211 11.88 2.41 14.70
CA GLN A 211 10.89 2.29 15.79
C GLN A 211 9.80 1.25 15.47
N PHE A 212 9.35 1.19 14.21
CA PHE A 212 8.39 0.16 13.81
C PHE A 212 8.99 -1.25 13.85
N ALA A 213 10.27 -1.43 13.49
CA ALA A 213 10.96 -2.69 13.64
C ALA A 213 11.01 -3.15 15.11
N ASP A 214 11.28 -2.22 16.05
CA ASP A 214 11.25 -2.51 17.49
C ASP A 214 9.83 -2.90 17.95
N VAL A 215 8.78 -2.23 17.46
CA VAL A 215 7.38 -2.60 17.75
C VAL A 215 7.09 -4.02 17.28
N LEU A 216 7.51 -4.41 16.08
CA LEU A 216 7.34 -5.78 15.59
C LEU A 216 8.05 -6.80 16.49
N ILE A 217 9.29 -6.55 16.90
CA ILE A 217 10.04 -7.42 17.79
C ILE A 217 9.28 -7.61 19.12
N VAL A 218 8.74 -6.54 19.69
CA VAL A 218 7.92 -6.62 20.90
C VAL A 218 6.63 -7.43 20.68
N GLN A 219 5.91 -7.20 19.58
CA GLN A 219 4.71 -7.94 19.24
C GLN A 219 4.95 -9.46 19.13
N TYR A 220 6.11 -9.86 18.58
CA TYR A 220 6.43 -11.28 18.36
C TYR A 220 7.19 -11.93 19.51
N SER A 221 7.59 -11.20 20.55
CA SER A 221 8.38 -11.73 21.67
C SER A 221 7.73 -12.93 22.37
N SER A 222 6.40 -12.98 22.44
CA SER A 222 5.65 -14.10 23.04
C SER A 222 5.62 -15.36 22.17
N THR A 223 5.95 -15.27 20.90
CA THR A 223 5.95 -16.37 19.92
C THR A 223 7.30 -17.05 19.78
N GLN A 224 8.29 -16.70 20.63
CA GLN A 224 9.69 -17.17 20.54
C GLN A 224 10.30 -16.90 19.16
N ASP A 225 9.97 -15.75 18.57
CA ASP A 225 10.44 -15.27 17.26
C ASP A 225 10.20 -16.23 16.08
N LYS A 226 9.35 -17.25 16.28
CA LYS A 226 9.10 -18.28 15.27
C LYS A 226 8.56 -17.72 13.94
N TYR A 227 7.84 -16.61 14.00
CA TYR A 227 7.15 -16.03 12.85
C TYR A 227 7.75 -14.72 12.34
N LEU A 228 8.72 -14.13 13.05
CA LEU A 228 9.35 -12.90 12.64
C LEU A 228 10.83 -13.10 12.33
N ASN A 229 11.25 -12.66 11.15
CA ASN A 229 12.65 -12.42 10.84
C ASN A 229 12.83 -10.92 10.60
N THR A 230 13.81 -10.30 11.22
CA THR A 230 14.17 -8.89 11.01
C THR A 230 15.59 -8.80 10.47
N LEU A 231 15.79 -7.97 9.44
CA LEU A 231 17.08 -7.77 8.77
C LEU A 231 17.33 -6.28 8.55
N GLU A 232 18.48 -5.79 9.01
CA GLU A 232 19.01 -4.49 8.62
C GLU A 232 19.97 -4.66 7.43
N VAL A 233 19.77 -3.86 6.37
CA VAL A 233 20.67 -3.79 5.22
C VAL A 233 21.67 -2.67 5.45
N ASN A 234 22.96 -3.02 5.61
CA ASN A 234 24.03 -2.05 5.81
C ASN A 234 24.24 -1.19 4.56
N ASP A 235 24.70 0.03 4.77
CA ASP A 235 25.03 1.01 3.72
C ASP A 235 23.85 1.33 2.76
N ALA A 236 22.63 1.03 3.16
CA ALA A 236 21.41 1.30 2.41
C ALA A 236 20.65 2.52 2.95
N ASP A 237 20.01 3.25 2.04
CA ASP A 237 18.97 4.25 2.34
C ASP A 237 17.57 3.63 2.23
N HIS A 238 16.52 4.42 2.48
CA HIS A 238 15.12 3.98 2.41
C HIS A 238 14.70 3.34 1.08
N ASN A 239 15.38 3.66 -0.01
CA ASN A 239 15.14 3.12 -1.35
C ASN A 239 16.13 2.02 -1.72
N TYR A 240 16.96 1.55 -0.79
CA TYR A 240 18.00 0.52 -0.97
C TYR A 240 18.94 0.83 -2.14
N LYS A 241 19.20 2.11 -2.39
CA LYS A 241 20.10 2.55 -3.46
C LYS A 241 21.45 1.84 -3.31
N ASP A 242 21.97 1.34 -4.41
CA ASP A 242 23.24 0.59 -4.50
C ASP A 242 23.27 -0.73 -3.70
N GLN A 243 22.18 -1.08 -2.97
CA GLN A 243 22.02 -2.31 -2.18
C GLN A 243 20.84 -3.18 -2.65
N THR A 244 20.23 -2.86 -3.79
CA THR A 244 19.08 -3.60 -4.33
C THR A 244 19.37 -5.10 -4.49
N TYR A 245 20.61 -5.47 -4.87
CA TYR A 245 21.02 -6.87 -4.96
C TYR A 245 20.93 -7.59 -3.60
N ILE A 246 21.42 -6.98 -2.52
CA ILE A 246 21.35 -7.55 -1.17
C ILE A 246 19.91 -7.73 -0.72
N LEU A 247 19.06 -6.74 -1.03
CA LEU A 247 17.62 -6.82 -0.76
C LEU A 247 16.98 -8.03 -1.47
N ILE A 248 17.20 -8.18 -2.78
CA ILE A 248 16.64 -9.25 -3.60
C ILE A 248 17.09 -10.62 -3.09
N GLU A 249 18.40 -10.81 -2.83
CA GLU A 249 18.93 -12.08 -2.33
C GLU A 249 18.36 -12.42 -0.94
N SER A 250 18.14 -11.42 -0.08
CA SER A 250 17.51 -11.63 1.23
C SER A 250 16.06 -12.09 1.10
N VAL A 251 15.30 -11.47 0.22
CA VAL A 251 13.91 -11.85 -0.12
C VAL A 251 13.88 -13.28 -0.67
N LYS A 252 14.72 -13.62 -1.65
CA LYS A 252 14.78 -14.96 -2.25
C LYS A 252 15.18 -16.03 -1.24
N LYS A 253 16.15 -15.71 -0.38
CA LYS A 253 16.58 -16.63 0.68
C LYS A 253 15.43 -16.96 1.63
N TRP A 254 14.68 -15.94 2.04
CA TRP A 254 13.54 -16.15 2.93
C TRP A 254 12.40 -16.91 2.26
N LEU A 255 12.05 -16.58 1.00
CA LEU A 255 11.03 -17.29 0.23
C LEU A 255 11.33 -18.79 0.06
N LYS A 256 12.62 -19.16 -0.08
CA LYS A 256 13.04 -20.57 -0.19
C LYS A 256 12.94 -21.32 1.15
N ALA A 257 12.86 -20.61 2.27
CA ALA A 257 12.78 -21.22 3.60
C ALA A 257 11.33 -21.40 4.09
N LEU A 258 10.35 -20.84 3.36
CA LEU A 258 8.91 -21.01 3.59
C LEU A 258 8.38 -22.32 3.00
#